data_fda673bcc8c35fc2c0d665c4453efc7c
#
_entry.id   fda673bcc8c35fc2c0d665c4453efc7c
#
_cell.length_a   1.000
_cell.length_b   1.000
_cell.length_c   1.000
_cell.angle_alpha   90.00
_cell.angle_beta   90.00
_cell.angle_gamma   90.00
#
_symmetry.space_group_name_H-M   'P 1'
#
loop_
_entity.id
_entity.type
_entity.pdbx_description
1 polymer ?
#
loop_
_entity_poly.entity_id
_entity_poly.type
_entity_poly.pdbx_seq_one_letter_code
_entity_poly.pdbx_strand_id
1 'polypeptide(L)'
;VWNFVNSLVEFNRYTNSPVANYKGEMYNMPFNMNTFSRMWGISTPEEAKKIINEQRKVIKGEPKNLEEQAISLVGTHIYQKLVKGYTEKQWGRDCKELPAFIIKRLPVRYTYDNNYFNDLYQGIPIGGYNKITEKLFEGCEIRLGTDYLADKAKYDALADKVVYTGTIDSYFDYCFGKLQYRSLRFETEVLDCDNYQGNAVINYTDRETPY
;
A
#
# COMPACT_ATOMS: atom_id res chain seq x y z
N VAL A 1 -16.39 -12.66 -2.96
CA VAL A 1 -16.12 -11.76 -1.82
C VAL A 1 -17.09 -10.59 -1.82
N TRP A 2 -17.22 -9.78 -2.90
CA TRP A 2 -18.04 -8.56 -2.91
C TRP A 2 -19.52 -8.79 -2.51
N ASN A 3 -20.19 -9.75 -3.14
CA ASN A 3 -21.60 -10.05 -2.83
C ASN A 3 -21.78 -10.44 -1.36
N PHE A 4 -20.83 -11.16 -0.79
CA PHE A 4 -20.87 -11.55 0.62
C PHE A 4 -20.72 -10.35 1.55
N VAL A 5 -19.67 -9.54 1.40
CA VAL A 5 -19.46 -8.39 2.30
C VAL A 5 -20.55 -7.33 2.15
N ASN A 6 -21.08 -7.14 0.92
CA ASN A 6 -22.18 -6.20 0.65
C ASN A 6 -23.55 -6.70 1.17
N SER A 7 -23.67 -7.99 1.48
CA SER A 7 -24.86 -8.50 2.20
C SER A 7 -24.80 -8.25 3.71
N LEU A 8 -23.62 -7.97 4.25
CA LEU A 8 -23.45 -7.67 5.67
C LEU A 8 -23.63 -6.18 5.97
N VAL A 9 -23.04 -5.31 5.13
CA VAL A 9 -23.07 -3.85 5.28
C VAL A 9 -23.11 -3.18 3.92
N GLU A 10 -23.64 -1.96 3.87
CA GLU A 10 -23.64 -1.13 2.67
C GLU A 10 -22.25 -0.48 2.47
N PHE A 11 -21.80 -0.43 1.21
CA PHE A 11 -20.56 0.24 0.80
C PHE A 11 -20.85 1.49 -0.02
N ASN A 12 -20.02 2.52 0.15
CA ASN A 12 -20.02 3.64 -0.77
C ASN A 12 -19.35 3.26 -2.11
N ARG A 13 -19.28 4.22 -3.04
CA ARG A 13 -18.62 4.03 -4.36
C ARG A 13 -17.22 4.69 -4.39
N TYR A 14 -16.53 4.69 -3.28
CA TYR A 14 -15.19 5.29 -3.23
C TYR A 14 -14.23 4.55 -4.13
N THR A 15 -13.59 5.29 -5.04
CA THR A 15 -12.49 4.81 -5.88
C THR A 15 -11.20 5.42 -5.39
N ASN A 16 -10.21 4.60 -5.06
CA ASN A 16 -8.93 5.09 -4.57
C ASN A 16 -8.10 5.67 -5.72
N SER A 17 -7.85 6.98 -5.70
CA SER A 17 -7.07 7.72 -6.69
C SER A 17 -6.03 8.59 -5.98
N PRO A 18 -4.99 8.01 -5.38
CA PRO A 18 -4.00 8.76 -4.61
C PRO A 18 -3.17 9.67 -5.52
N VAL A 19 -2.66 10.73 -4.94
CA VAL A 19 -1.77 11.69 -5.58
C VAL A 19 -0.43 11.69 -4.85
N ALA A 20 0.66 11.77 -5.59
CA ALA A 20 2.00 11.97 -5.05
C ALA A 20 2.36 13.46 -5.11
N ASN A 21 2.89 13.98 -4.01
CA ASN A 21 3.50 15.29 -3.93
C ASN A 21 5.03 15.11 -3.80
N TYR A 22 5.76 15.54 -4.80
CA TYR A 22 7.21 15.62 -4.77
C TYR A 22 7.65 17.08 -4.75
N LYS A 23 7.97 17.61 -3.59
CA LYS A 23 8.46 19.00 -3.43
C LYS A 23 7.55 20.05 -4.08
N GLY A 24 6.23 19.87 -3.98
CA GLY A 24 5.23 20.74 -4.58
C GLY A 24 4.79 20.34 -6.01
N GLU A 25 5.47 19.40 -6.65
CA GLU A 25 5.02 18.85 -7.93
C GLU A 25 4.03 17.70 -7.67
N MET A 26 2.82 17.84 -8.22
CA MET A 26 1.74 16.87 -8.03
C MET A 26 1.69 15.88 -9.19
N TYR A 27 1.60 14.56 -8.86
CA TYR A 27 1.54 13.46 -9.82
C TYR A 27 0.44 12.48 -9.47
N ASN A 28 -0.30 11.99 -10.46
CA ASN A 28 -1.30 10.96 -10.26
C ASN A 28 -0.66 9.59 -10.00
N MET A 29 -1.32 8.80 -9.18
CA MET A 29 -0.97 7.41 -8.89
C MET A 29 -2.15 6.50 -9.24
N PRO A 30 -1.93 5.26 -9.75
CA PRO A 30 -0.65 4.61 -10.04
C PRO A 30 0.09 5.30 -11.20
N PHE A 31 1.31 4.87 -11.51
CA PHE A 31 2.07 5.43 -12.64
C PHE A 31 1.34 5.15 -13.95
N ASN A 32 0.74 6.18 -14.51
CA ASN A 32 -0.13 6.12 -15.67
C ASN A 32 0.16 7.29 -16.64
N MET A 33 -0.61 7.41 -17.70
CA MET A 33 -0.40 8.47 -18.68
C MET A 33 -0.53 9.89 -18.11
N ASN A 34 -1.35 10.11 -17.05
CA ASN A 34 -1.39 11.43 -16.38
C ASN A 34 -0.04 11.72 -15.68
N THR A 35 0.56 10.73 -15.03
CA THR A 35 1.88 10.85 -14.42
C THR A 35 2.95 11.16 -15.47
N PHE A 36 2.95 10.41 -16.57
CA PHE A 36 3.95 10.53 -17.65
C PHE A 36 3.81 11.85 -18.40
N SER A 37 2.60 12.26 -18.74
CA SER A 37 2.31 13.55 -19.38
C SER A 37 2.76 14.71 -18.51
N ARG A 38 2.47 14.66 -17.21
CA ARG A 38 2.90 15.68 -16.24
C ARG A 38 4.41 15.76 -16.11
N MET A 39 5.10 14.60 -16.09
CA MET A 39 6.54 14.52 -15.86
C MET A 39 7.37 14.87 -17.10
N TRP A 40 6.90 14.50 -18.30
CA TRP A 40 7.68 14.56 -19.53
C TRP A 40 7.06 15.41 -20.65
N GLY A 41 5.86 15.95 -20.45
CA GLY A 41 5.18 16.76 -21.46
C GLY A 41 4.73 15.98 -22.70
N ILE A 42 4.48 14.68 -22.54
CA ILE A 42 4.08 13.77 -23.62
C ILE A 42 2.58 13.47 -23.58
N SER A 43 2.04 12.89 -24.65
CA SER A 43 0.61 12.60 -24.77
C SER A 43 0.29 11.18 -25.22
N THR A 44 1.28 10.42 -25.70
CA THR A 44 1.06 9.09 -26.25
C THR A 44 1.77 7.97 -25.44
N PRO A 45 1.19 6.76 -25.39
CA PRO A 45 1.83 5.59 -24.80
C PRO A 45 3.20 5.25 -25.39
N GLU A 46 3.38 5.47 -26.70
CA GLU A 46 4.61 5.19 -27.42
C GLU A 46 5.75 6.09 -26.95
N GLU A 47 5.48 7.38 -26.74
CA GLU A 47 6.46 8.33 -26.20
C GLU A 47 6.86 7.93 -24.78
N ALA A 48 5.89 7.56 -23.93
CA ALA A 48 6.15 7.10 -22.57
C ALA A 48 7.02 5.84 -22.56
N LYS A 49 6.67 4.84 -23.36
CA LYS A 49 7.47 3.58 -23.50
C LYS A 49 8.89 3.87 -23.98
N LYS A 50 9.05 4.78 -24.93
CA LYS A 50 10.37 5.17 -25.45
C LYS A 50 11.24 5.77 -24.35
N ILE A 51 10.72 6.71 -23.57
CA ILE A 51 11.45 7.35 -22.46
C ILE A 51 11.82 6.31 -21.39
N ILE A 52 10.86 5.50 -20.94
CA ILE A 52 11.12 4.46 -19.95
C ILE A 52 12.17 3.46 -20.46
N ASN A 53 12.07 3.02 -21.73
CA ASN A 53 13.01 2.09 -22.31
C ASN A 53 14.43 2.66 -22.42
N GLU A 54 14.58 3.96 -22.69
CA GLU A 54 15.89 4.61 -22.67
C GLU A 54 16.47 4.66 -21.25
N GLN A 55 15.66 5.08 -20.28
CA GLN A 55 16.11 5.24 -18.89
C GLN A 55 16.48 3.92 -18.22
N ARG A 56 15.74 2.83 -18.53
CA ARG A 56 16.03 1.50 -17.97
C ARG A 56 17.29 0.83 -18.50
N LYS A 57 17.89 1.31 -19.58
CA LYS A 57 19.14 0.76 -20.15
C LYS A 57 20.33 0.82 -19.20
N VAL A 58 20.27 1.64 -18.15
CA VAL A 58 21.31 1.69 -17.12
C VAL A 58 21.38 0.40 -16.30
N ILE A 59 20.28 -0.39 -16.27
CA ILE A 59 20.23 -1.67 -15.59
C ILE A 59 20.69 -2.76 -16.55
N LYS A 60 21.75 -3.46 -16.16
CA LYS A 60 22.32 -4.56 -16.93
C LYS A 60 22.07 -5.89 -16.23
N GLY A 61 21.33 -6.78 -16.90
CA GLY A 61 20.98 -8.09 -16.35
C GLY A 61 19.78 -8.05 -15.41
N GLU A 62 19.70 -9.03 -14.52
CA GLU A 62 18.61 -9.10 -13.54
C GLU A 62 18.81 -8.09 -12.41
N PRO A 63 17.75 -7.36 -11.99
CA PRO A 63 17.81 -6.43 -10.88
C PRO A 63 18.21 -7.10 -9.56
N LYS A 64 19.19 -6.57 -8.85
CA LYS A 64 19.75 -7.15 -7.62
C LYS A 64 19.08 -6.60 -6.34
N ASN A 65 18.48 -5.44 -6.43
CA ASN A 65 17.89 -4.72 -5.29
C ASN A 65 16.65 -3.92 -5.74
N LEU A 66 15.98 -3.27 -4.79
CA LEU A 66 14.78 -2.50 -5.05
C LEU A 66 15.01 -1.33 -6.02
N GLU A 67 16.13 -0.60 -5.90
CA GLU A 67 16.48 0.49 -6.82
C GLU A 67 16.53 0.01 -8.27
N GLU A 68 17.33 -1.03 -8.54
CA GLU A 68 17.47 -1.58 -9.88
C GLU A 68 16.15 -2.14 -10.42
N GLN A 69 15.36 -2.79 -9.57
CA GLN A 69 14.03 -3.28 -9.92
C GLN A 69 13.08 -2.14 -10.29
N ALA A 70 13.03 -1.08 -9.49
CA ALA A 70 12.19 0.08 -9.77
C ALA A 70 12.59 0.76 -11.08
N ILE A 71 13.88 1.04 -11.28
CA ILE A 71 14.37 1.65 -12.53
C ILE A 71 14.06 0.77 -13.75
N SER A 72 14.17 -0.55 -13.61
CA SER A 72 13.82 -1.49 -14.70
C SER A 72 12.34 -1.44 -15.10
N LEU A 73 11.45 -1.07 -14.17
CA LEU A 73 10.01 -0.98 -14.40
C LEU A 73 9.57 0.41 -14.90
N VAL A 74 10.03 1.48 -14.25
CA VAL A 74 9.49 2.84 -14.45
C VAL A 74 10.51 3.85 -14.95
N GLY A 75 11.78 3.49 -15.07
CA GLY A 75 12.88 4.39 -15.42
C GLY A 75 13.39 5.21 -14.24
N THR A 76 14.49 5.93 -14.48
CA THR A 76 15.21 6.68 -13.44
C THR A 76 14.43 7.88 -12.89
N HIS A 77 13.70 8.60 -13.74
CA HIS A 77 13.00 9.83 -13.32
C HIS A 77 11.86 9.53 -12.34
N ILE A 78 11.03 8.54 -12.66
CA ILE A 78 9.92 8.12 -11.78
C ILE A 78 10.49 7.53 -10.50
N TYR A 79 11.52 6.68 -10.60
CA TYR A 79 12.19 6.14 -9.43
C TYR A 79 12.66 7.24 -8.48
N GLN A 80 13.40 8.23 -8.98
CA GLN A 80 13.97 9.30 -8.17
C GLN A 80 12.93 10.19 -7.50
N LYS A 81 11.88 10.59 -8.24
CA LYS A 81 10.86 11.50 -7.73
C LYS A 81 9.79 10.81 -6.89
N LEU A 82 9.33 9.62 -7.31
CA LEU A 82 8.07 9.06 -6.79
C LEU A 82 8.24 7.76 -6.01
N VAL A 83 9.42 7.12 -6.06
CA VAL A 83 9.64 5.83 -5.39
C VAL A 83 10.70 5.93 -4.30
N LYS A 84 11.86 6.49 -4.62
CA LYS A 84 13.04 6.43 -3.75
C LYS A 84 12.77 7.00 -2.36
N GLY A 85 12.47 8.29 -2.25
CA GLY A 85 12.31 8.94 -0.95
C GLY A 85 11.17 8.36 -0.11
N TYR A 86 10.05 8.04 -0.76
CA TYR A 86 8.92 7.37 -0.12
C TYR A 86 9.31 6.01 0.47
N THR A 87 9.99 5.17 -0.31
CA THR A 87 10.42 3.84 0.13
C THR A 87 11.46 3.91 1.24
N GLU A 88 12.45 4.81 1.11
CA GLU A 88 13.49 4.99 2.12
C GLU A 88 12.92 5.48 3.47
N LYS A 89 11.91 6.34 3.46
CA LYS A 89 11.18 6.75 4.68
C LYS A 89 10.46 5.56 5.32
N GLN A 90 9.71 4.80 4.54
CA GLN A 90 8.96 3.65 5.04
C GLN A 90 9.85 2.57 5.65
N TRP A 91 10.97 2.28 4.99
CA TRP A 91 11.84 1.18 5.41
C TRP A 91 12.97 1.62 6.34
N GLY A 92 13.27 2.92 6.42
CA GLY A 92 14.40 3.45 7.18
C GLY A 92 15.75 2.95 6.66
N ARG A 93 15.83 2.57 5.36
CA ARG A 93 17.01 1.99 4.70
C ARG A 93 17.10 2.47 3.27
N ASP A 94 18.32 2.48 2.72
CA ASP A 94 18.55 2.79 1.30
C ASP A 94 17.90 1.73 0.40
N CYS A 95 17.32 2.17 -0.72
CA CYS A 95 16.69 1.27 -1.69
C CYS A 95 17.65 0.21 -2.25
N LYS A 96 18.96 0.46 -2.26
CA LYS A 96 20.00 -0.51 -2.67
C LYS A 96 20.16 -1.68 -1.71
N GLU A 97 19.77 -1.49 -0.45
CA GLU A 97 19.83 -2.53 0.59
C GLU A 97 18.56 -3.35 0.68
N LEU A 98 17.50 -2.94 -0.02
CA LEU A 98 16.21 -3.60 0.02
C LEU A 98 16.08 -4.63 -1.12
N PRO A 99 15.45 -5.79 -0.85
CA PRO A 99 15.25 -6.81 -1.86
C PRO A 99 14.38 -6.35 -3.04
N ALA A 100 14.73 -6.77 -4.25
CA ALA A 100 14.01 -6.42 -5.48
C ALA A 100 12.52 -6.83 -5.47
N PHE A 101 12.16 -7.91 -4.78
CA PHE A 101 10.78 -8.41 -4.77
C PHE A 101 9.77 -7.45 -4.14
N ILE A 102 10.20 -6.53 -3.26
CA ILE A 102 9.32 -5.56 -2.57
C ILE A 102 8.54 -4.73 -3.58
N ILE A 103 9.18 -4.34 -4.69
CA ILE A 103 8.55 -3.47 -5.70
C ILE A 103 8.21 -4.21 -7.02
N LYS A 104 8.33 -5.53 -7.05
CA LYS A 104 8.12 -6.33 -8.25
C LYS A 104 6.75 -6.13 -8.92
N ARG A 105 5.74 -5.76 -8.15
CA ARG A 105 4.35 -5.58 -8.62
C ARG A 105 3.93 -4.12 -8.78
N LEU A 106 4.88 -3.22 -8.97
CA LEU A 106 4.57 -1.81 -9.18
C LEU A 106 3.68 -1.63 -10.43
N PRO A 107 2.46 -1.10 -10.28
CA PRO A 107 1.56 -0.96 -11.42
C PRO A 107 2.02 0.16 -12.34
N VAL A 108 2.24 -0.17 -13.61
CA VAL A 108 2.54 0.78 -14.69
C VAL A 108 1.46 0.63 -15.75
N ARG A 109 0.79 1.71 -16.09
CA ARG A 109 -0.33 1.71 -17.05
C ARG A 109 -0.12 2.75 -18.13
N TYR A 110 -0.34 2.35 -19.37
CA TYR A 110 -0.27 3.26 -20.54
C TYR A 110 -1.68 3.76 -20.93
N THR A 111 -2.48 4.09 -19.91
CA THR A 111 -3.84 4.65 -20.03
C THR A 111 -3.97 5.84 -19.10
N TYR A 112 -4.98 6.70 -19.33
CA TYR A 112 -5.32 7.85 -18.47
C TYR A 112 -6.28 7.46 -17.32
N ASP A 113 -6.06 6.30 -16.71
CA ASP A 113 -6.89 5.80 -15.61
C ASP A 113 -6.19 6.00 -14.26
N ASN A 114 -6.78 6.81 -13.38
CA ASN A 114 -6.28 7.13 -12.05
C ASN A 114 -6.78 6.17 -10.97
N ASN A 115 -7.60 5.19 -11.31
CA ASN A 115 -8.01 4.17 -10.35
C ASN A 115 -6.81 3.35 -9.91
N TYR A 116 -6.47 3.39 -8.61
CA TYR A 116 -5.29 2.71 -8.10
C TYR A 116 -5.39 1.18 -8.23
N PHE A 117 -6.58 0.63 -8.01
CA PHE A 117 -6.83 -0.81 -8.09
C PHE A 117 -7.44 -1.20 -9.45
N ASN A 118 -7.26 -2.47 -9.84
CA ASN A 118 -7.87 -3.06 -11.02
C ASN A 118 -9.18 -3.80 -10.71
N ASP A 119 -9.61 -3.78 -9.44
CA ASP A 119 -10.79 -4.51 -8.99
C ASP A 119 -12.07 -3.88 -9.56
N LEU A 120 -12.99 -4.73 -10.00
CA LEU A 120 -14.28 -4.33 -10.54
C LEU A 120 -15.15 -3.61 -9.49
N TYR A 121 -15.03 -4.03 -8.24
CA TYR A 121 -15.78 -3.48 -7.12
C TYR A 121 -14.83 -2.87 -6.09
N GLN A 122 -15.12 -1.63 -5.71
CA GLN A 122 -14.39 -0.87 -4.70
C GLN A 122 -15.37 -0.07 -3.85
N GLY A 123 -15.02 0.14 -2.59
CA GLY A 123 -15.83 0.93 -1.68
C GLY A 123 -15.31 0.86 -0.25
N ILE A 124 -15.80 1.79 0.56
CA ILE A 124 -15.59 1.84 2.01
C ILE A 124 -16.94 1.55 2.67
N PRO A 125 -17.01 0.69 3.70
CA PRO A 125 -18.27 0.40 4.38
C PRO A 125 -18.82 1.65 5.06
N ILE A 126 -20.11 1.93 4.82
CA ILE A 126 -20.78 3.09 5.42
C ILE A 126 -20.88 2.90 6.94
N GLY A 127 -20.29 3.83 7.68
CA GLY A 127 -20.20 3.78 9.14
C GLY A 127 -19.00 2.99 9.69
N GLY A 128 -18.04 2.63 8.82
CA GLY A 128 -16.74 2.06 9.20
C GLY A 128 -16.69 0.53 9.19
N TYR A 129 -15.47 0.02 9.23
CA TYR A 129 -15.17 -1.42 9.11
C TYR A 129 -15.65 -2.26 10.29
N ASN A 130 -15.80 -1.69 11.48
CA ASN A 130 -16.26 -2.42 12.67
C ASN A 130 -17.63 -3.06 12.47
N LYS A 131 -18.52 -2.43 11.69
CA LYS A 131 -19.84 -3.00 11.36
C LYS A 131 -19.77 -4.34 10.65
N ILE A 132 -18.77 -4.57 9.81
CA ILE A 132 -18.53 -5.87 9.15
C ILE A 132 -18.20 -6.91 10.22
N THR A 133 -17.27 -6.58 11.12
CA THR A 133 -16.84 -7.46 12.21
C THR A 133 -17.99 -7.79 13.14
N GLU A 134 -18.80 -6.80 13.53
CA GLU A 134 -19.99 -6.98 14.34
C GLU A 134 -20.97 -7.97 13.70
N LYS A 135 -21.21 -7.82 12.40
CA LYS A 135 -22.10 -8.73 11.66
C LYS A 135 -21.54 -10.14 11.48
N LEU A 136 -20.22 -10.27 11.28
CA LEU A 136 -19.57 -11.58 11.15
C LEU A 136 -19.59 -12.36 12.46
N PHE A 137 -19.54 -11.69 13.60
CA PHE A 137 -19.56 -12.32 14.92
C PHE A 137 -20.94 -12.33 15.58
N GLU A 138 -21.98 -11.98 14.86
CA GLU A 138 -23.35 -12.06 15.38
C GLU A 138 -23.67 -13.50 15.85
N GLY A 139 -24.04 -13.65 17.12
CA GLY A 139 -24.26 -14.96 17.74
C GLY A 139 -23.01 -15.68 18.25
N CYS A 140 -21.82 -15.12 18.10
CA CYS A 140 -20.59 -15.66 18.67
C CYS A 140 -20.28 -15.07 20.04
N GLU A 141 -19.66 -15.87 20.94
CA GLU A 141 -19.09 -15.34 22.17
C GLU A 141 -17.80 -14.61 21.87
N ILE A 142 -17.70 -13.33 22.27
CA ILE A 142 -16.53 -12.49 22.08
C ILE A 142 -15.90 -12.15 23.43
N ARG A 143 -14.60 -12.43 23.58
CA ARG A 143 -13.81 -12.10 24.77
C ARG A 143 -12.72 -11.10 24.42
N LEU A 144 -12.97 -9.82 24.68
CA LEU A 144 -11.97 -8.76 24.49
C LEU A 144 -10.92 -8.78 25.61
N GLY A 145 -9.75 -8.19 25.34
CA GLY A 145 -8.65 -8.10 26.30
C GLY A 145 -8.06 -9.47 26.69
N THR A 146 -8.26 -10.48 25.86
CA THR A 146 -7.80 -11.85 26.09
C THR A 146 -6.63 -12.18 25.21
N ASP A 147 -5.49 -12.50 25.82
CA ASP A 147 -4.30 -12.99 25.12
C ASP A 147 -4.33 -14.52 25.04
N TYR A 148 -4.56 -15.06 23.85
CA TYR A 148 -4.55 -16.50 23.61
C TYR A 148 -3.21 -17.16 23.97
N LEU A 149 -2.09 -16.47 23.70
CA LEU A 149 -0.75 -17.02 23.95
C LEU A 149 -0.41 -17.14 25.44
N ALA A 150 -1.09 -16.40 26.31
CA ALA A 150 -0.88 -16.47 27.76
C ALA A 150 -1.30 -17.82 28.37
N ASP A 151 -2.29 -18.51 27.75
CA ASP A 151 -2.74 -19.83 28.22
C ASP A 151 -3.37 -20.63 27.06
N LYS A 152 -2.54 -21.05 26.11
CA LYS A 152 -2.96 -21.81 24.92
C LYS A 152 -3.78 -23.04 25.28
N ALA A 153 -3.33 -23.83 26.26
CA ALA A 153 -3.98 -25.07 26.62
C ALA A 153 -5.42 -24.88 27.10
N LYS A 154 -5.68 -23.80 27.84
CA LYS A 154 -7.02 -23.44 28.30
C LYS A 154 -7.93 -23.06 27.13
N TYR A 155 -7.43 -22.29 26.18
CA TYR A 155 -8.25 -21.82 25.05
C TYR A 155 -8.43 -22.90 23.98
N ASP A 156 -7.42 -23.74 23.74
CA ASP A 156 -7.54 -24.91 22.86
C ASP A 156 -8.60 -25.89 23.33
N ALA A 157 -8.77 -26.04 24.65
CA ALA A 157 -9.80 -26.91 25.22
C ALA A 157 -11.25 -26.42 25.01
N LEU A 158 -11.45 -25.18 24.53
CA LEU A 158 -12.79 -24.62 24.29
C LEU A 158 -13.35 -24.93 22.91
N ALA A 159 -12.55 -25.42 21.97
CA ALA A 159 -12.99 -25.63 20.59
C ALA A 159 -12.26 -26.81 19.92
N ASP A 160 -12.92 -27.48 19.01
CA ASP A 160 -12.32 -28.57 18.20
C ASP A 160 -11.28 -28.07 17.20
N LYS A 161 -11.35 -26.80 16.83
CA LYS A 161 -10.40 -26.15 15.90
C LYS A 161 -10.14 -24.73 16.32
N VAL A 162 -8.86 -24.33 16.24
CA VAL A 162 -8.38 -22.98 16.53
C VAL A 162 -7.88 -22.33 15.25
N VAL A 163 -8.30 -21.11 14.97
CA VAL A 163 -7.77 -20.27 13.91
C VAL A 163 -7.06 -19.09 14.56
N TYR A 164 -5.73 -19.14 14.58
CA TYR A 164 -4.91 -18.07 15.13
C TYR A 164 -4.52 -17.06 14.04
N THR A 165 -4.91 -15.80 14.23
CA THR A 165 -4.66 -14.70 13.28
C THR A 165 -3.62 -13.70 13.79
N GLY A 166 -2.97 -13.97 14.91
CA GLY A 166 -1.87 -13.17 15.44
C GLY A 166 -0.54 -13.42 14.70
N THR A 167 0.56 -12.94 15.28
CA THR A 167 1.88 -13.08 14.65
C THR A 167 2.37 -14.53 14.73
N ILE A 168 2.77 -15.08 13.58
CA ILE A 168 3.13 -16.51 13.48
C ILE A 168 4.38 -16.83 14.30
N ASP A 169 5.34 -15.92 14.36
CA ASP A 169 6.56 -16.11 15.13
C ASP A 169 6.30 -16.20 16.65
N SER A 170 5.37 -15.39 17.18
CA SER A 170 4.96 -15.48 18.59
C SER A 170 4.19 -16.76 18.90
N TYR A 171 3.39 -17.27 17.93
CA TYR A 171 2.68 -18.54 18.11
C TYR A 171 3.64 -19.70 18.36
N PHE A 172 4.82 -19.69 17.73
CA PHE A 172 5.89 -20.67 17.90
C PHE A 172 6.98 -20.22 18.88
N ASP A 173 6.68 -19.32 19.81
CA ASP A 173 7.61 -18.83 20.84
C ASP A 173 8.96 -18.35 20.29
N TYR A 174 8.93 -17.79 19.08
CA TYR A 174 10.12 -17.26 18.36
C TYR A 174 11.23 -18.30 18.15
N CYS A 175 10.92 -19.59 18.07
CA CYS A 175 11.91 -20.67 17.97
C CYS A 175 12.85 -20.57 16.75
N PHE A 176 12.44 -19.85 15.69
CA PHE A 176 13.28 -19.52 14.53
C PHE A 176 13.70 -18.05 14.49
N GLY A 177 13.56 -17.32 15.60
CA GLY A 177 13.80 -15.89 15.67
C GLY A 177 12.56 -15.05 15.36
N LYS A 178 12.69 -13.74 15.56
CA LYS A 178 11.59 -12.77 15.32
C LYS A 178 11.53 -12.35 13.86
N LEU A 179 10.33 -12.30 13.30
CA LEU A 179 10.09 -11.68 12.02
C LEU A 179 10.24 -10.15 12.13
N GLN A 180 10.66 -9.51 11.05
CA GLN A 180 10.78 -8.05 11.02
C GLN A 180 9.46 -7.41 10.60
N TYR A 181 8.96 -6.52 11.44
CA TYR A 181 7.78 -5.71 11.19
C TYR A 181 8.15 -4.24 11.09
N ARG A 182 7.28 -3.44 10.48
CA ARG A 182 7.36 -1.98 10.48
C ARG A 182 6.16 -1.41 11.20
N SER A 183 6.41 -0.56 12.19
CA SER A 183 5.35 0.16 12.90
C SER A 183 5.02 1.44 12.16
N LEU A 184 3.73 1.78 12.11
CA LEU A 184 3.22 3.06 11.64
C LEU A 184 2.81 3.90 12.85
N ARG A 185 3.11 5.20 12.79
CA ARG A 185 2.60 6.20 13.72
C ARG A 185 1.61 7.07 12.97
N PHE A 186 0.37 7.11 13.45
CA PHE A 186 -0.65 8.00 12.94
C PHE A 186 -0.70 9.25 13.81
N GLU A 187 -0.66 10.42 13.18
CA GLU A 187 -0.88 11.71 13.83
C GLU A 187 -2.19 12.27 13.28
N THR A 188 -3.14 12.55 14.18
CA THR A 188 -4.45 13.05 13.80
C THR A 188 -4.54 14.52 14.16
N GLU A 189 -4.94 15.34 13.19
CA GLU A 189 -5.21 16.77 13.37
C GLU A 189 -6.59 17.08 12.79
N VAL A 190 -7.40 17.83 13.55
CA VAL A 190 -8.69 18.33 13.08
C VAL A 190 -8.54 19.81 12.73
N LEU A 191 -8.76 20.11 11.45
CA LEU A 191 -8.62 21.46 10.91
C LEU A 191 -10.01 22.10 10.71
N ASP A 192 -10.09 23.42 10.89
CA ASP A 192 -11.30 24.20 10.66
C ASP A 192 -11.45 24.54 9.16
N CYS A 193 -11.59 23.48 8.35
CA CYS A 193 -11.85 23.60 6.92
C CYS A 193 -12.49 22.32 6.37
N ASP A 194 -13.34 22.45 5.36
CA ASP A 194 -14.06 21.33 4.76
C ASP A 194 -13.15 20.45 3.89
N ASN A 195 -12.12 21.03 3.28
CA ASN A 195 -11.25 20.33 2.36
C ASN A 195 -9.82 20.91 2.37
N TYR A 196 -8.93 20.30 3.12
CA TYR A 196 -7.54 20.77 3.27
C TYR A 196 -6.67 20.51 2.04
N GLN A 197 -6.75 19.34 1.44
CA GLN A 197 -5.76 18.90 0.43
C GLN A 197 -6.35 18.55 -0.95
N GLY A 198 -7.68 18.61 -1.12
CA GLY A 198 -8.34 18.36 -2.40
C GLY A 198 -8.42 16.90 -2.84
N ASN A 199 -7.88 15.96 -2.06
CA ASN A 199 -7.93 14.53 -2.32
C ASN A 199 -7.91 13.73 -1.00
N ALA A 200 -8.46 12.52 -1.01
CA ALA A 200 -8.48 11.67 0.18
C ALA A 200 -7.07 11.22 0.61
N VAL A 201 -6.18 10.97 -0.36
CA VAL A 201 -4.82 10.48 -0.09
C VAL A 201 -3.79 11.27 -0.89
N ILE A 202 -2.86 11.90 -0.20
CA ILE A 202 -1.64 12.49 -0.79
C ILE A 202 -0.43 11.83 -0.16
N ASN A 203 0.44 11.28 -1.00
CA ASN A 203 1.72 10.68 -0.61
C ASN A 203 2.86 11.67 -0.84
N TYR A 204 3.55 12.09 0.19
CA TYR A 204 4.76 12.90 0.06
C TYR A 204 5.94 11.99 -0.25
N THR A 205 6.46 12.08 -1.48
CA THR A 205 7.44 11.13 -2.01
C THR A 205 8.89 11.59 -1.90
N ASP A 206 9.12 12.84 -1.52
CA ASP A 206 10.44 13.32 -1.15
C ASP A 206 10.88 12.74 0.23
N ARG A 207 12.18 12.82 0.52
CA ARG A 207 12.75 12.31 1.76
C ARG A 207 12.62 13.29 2.92
N GLU A 208 12.56 14.57 2.63
CA GLU A 208 12.61 15.65 3.60
C GLU A 208 11.30 15.83 4.36
N THR A 209 10.16 15.55 3.71
CA THR A 209 8.85 15.57 4.35
C THR A 209 8.69 14.36 5.26
N PRO A 210 8.45 14.53 6.57
CA PRO A 210 8.53 13.45 7.56
C PRO A 210 7.34 12.48 7.58
N TYR A 211 6.36 12.64 6.69
CA TYR A 211 5.13 11.84 6.58
C TYR A 211 4.81 11.48 5.12
#